data_7359b59fc04b845e200cdc984fec1ca4
#
_entry.id   7359b59fc04b845e200cdc984fec1ca4
#
_cell.length_a   1.000
_cell.length_b   1.000
_cell.length_c   1.000
_cell.angle_alpha   90.00
_cell.angle_beta   90.00
_cell.angle_gamma   90.00
#
_symmetry.space_group_name_H-M   'P 1'
#
loop_
_entity.id
_entity.type
_entity.pdbx_description
1 polymer ?
#
loop_
_entity_poly.entity_id
_entity_poly.type
_entity_poly.pdbx_seq_one_letter_code
_entity_poly.pdbx_strand_id
1 'polypeptide(L)'
;MKKSLLVLTTLALGISLAACGKNDNSNNASNNGASSSAPASAAISGAFSAAGSTALQPLVDQASKKFMDLNKDVTITVNGGGSGAGLSQVAEGTVQIGNSDVFAEEKLKDADADKAKELVDHQVAVVSIAAVSNKDVGVDNLTKAQLVDIFTGKVTNWKDVGGKDQKIVLVNRPASSGTRATFENFALGAKSEDLPDSITEDASGTVRKLVSETPGAIGYLALSYLDDTIQALKYEGVEATAENVASGTYPVWAYEHMYTKGEPDGALKAFLDYMLSDEIQGTDVKDLGYIPVSDMKVTRDVEGNVTNK
;
A
#
# COMPACT_ATOMS: atom_id res chain seq x y z
N MET A 1 -47.24 23.76 -30.07
CA MET A 1 -47.99 25.05 -30.07
C MET A 1 -47.53 25.87 -28.89
N LYS A 2 -47.25 27.17 -29.12
CA LYS A 2 -46.90 28.29 -28.21
C LYS A 2 -45.51 28.21 -27.61
N LYS A 3 -44.44 28.88 -28.09
CA LYS A 3 -44.12 30.28 -28.48
C LYS A 3 -43.93 31.19 -27.25
N SER A 4 -42.70 31.73 -27.18
CA SER A 4 -42.25 33.08 -26.77
C SER A 4 -42.08 33.29 -25.26
N LEU A 5 -41.05 33.96 -24.75
CA LEU A 5 -40.56 35.28 -25.12
C LEU A 5 -39.17 35.57 -24.56
N LEU A 6 -38.36 36.20 -25.35
CA LEU A 6 -37.07 36.87 -25.08
C LEU A 6 -37.30 38.12 -24.23
N VAL A 7 -36.44 38.44 -23.27
CA VAL A 7 -36.17 39.81 -22.84
C VAL A 7 -34.68 40.01 -22.67
N LEU A 8 -34.15 40.83 -23.56
CA LEU A 8 -32.84 41.47 -23.55
C LEU A 8 -32.95 42.76 -22.75
N THR A 9 -32.02 43.02 -21.82
CA THR A 9 -31.74 44.39 -21.34
C THR A 9 -30.25 44.59 -21.18
N THR A 10 -29.74 45.42 -22.09
CA THR A 10 -28.41 46.08 -22.08
C THR A 10 -28.55 47.43 -21.35
N LEU A 11 -27.45 47.87 -20.73
CA LEU A 11 -27.00 49.28 -20.49
C LEU A 11 -26.13 49.33 -19.24
N ALA A 12 -25.06 50.06 -19.07
CA ALA A 12 -24.14 50.82 -19.91
C ALA A 12 -22.96 51.24 -19.00
N LEU A 13 -21.83 51.36 -19.60
CA LEU A 13 -20.65 52.19 -19.35
C LEU A 13 -20.66 53.19 -18.15
N GLY A 14 -19.55 53.18 -17.42
CA GLY A 14 -19.12 54.28 -16.54
C GLY A 14 -17.58 54.34 -16.45
N ILE A 15 -16.98 55.11 -17.38
CA ILE A 15 -15.59 55.52 -17.37
C ILE A 15 -15.46 56.75 -16.50
N SER A 16 -14.53 56.80 -15.53
CA SER A 16 -14.07 58.04 -14.93
C SER A 16 -12.56 58.06 -14.84
N LEU A 17 -11.98 58.86 -15.75
CA LEU A 17 -10.61 59.38 -15.65
C LEU A 17 -10.63 60.66 -14.76
N ALA A 18 -9.68 60.80 -13.85
CA ALA A 18 -9.14 62.07 -13.37
C ALA A 18 -7.75 61.80 -12.79
N ALA A 19 -6.72 62.22 -13.37
CA ALA A 19 -6.10 63.52 -13.63
C ALA A 19 -4.98 63.79 -12.62
N CYS A 20 -3.81 64.04 -13.20
CA CYS A 20 -2.51 64.40 -12.61
C CYS A 20 -2.52 65.54 -11.61
N GLY A 21 -1.67 65.43 -10.60
CA GLY A 21 -1.17 66.54 -9.78
C GLY A 21 0.32 66.37 -9.54
N LYS A 22 1.13 67.18 -10.21
CA LYS A 22 2.57 67.30 -10.07
C LYS A 22 2.88 68.27 -8.93
N ASN A 23 3.72 67.91 -7.99
CA ASN A 23 4.50 68.89 -7.30
C ASN A 23 5.83 68.31 -6.79
N ASP A 24 6.91 68.98 -7.19
CA ASP A 24 8.29 68.71 -6.78
C ASP A 24 8.53 69.11 -5.34
N ASN A 25 9.30 68.39 -4.57
CA ASN A 25 10.58 68.83 -4.00
C ASN A 25 11.20 67.84 -2.97
N SER A 26 12.49 67.55 -3.23
CA SER A 26 13.61 67.37 -2.27
C SER A 26 13.68 66.16 -1.31
N ASN A 27 14.66 65.32 -1.64
CA ASN A 27 15.68 64.69 -0.79
C ASN A 27 15.26 64.07 0.57
N ASN A 28 15.22 62.73 0.63
CA ASN A 28 16.03 62.05 1.63
C ASN A 28 16.32 60.60 1.21
N ALA A 29 17.59 60.21 1.26
CA ALA A 29 18.06 58.89 1.06
C ALA A 29 17.58 57.99 2.23
N SER A 30 16.80 56.96 1.93
CA SER A 30 16.54 55.89 2.88
C SER A 30 16.47 54.55 2.12
N ASN A 31 17.36 53.68 2.52
CA ASN A 31 17.51 52.31 2.19
C ASN A 31 16.18 51.59 1.86
N ASN A 32 15.94 51.29 0.59
CA ASN A 32 14.99 50.28 0.21
C ASN A 32 15.66 48.91 0.35
N GLY A 33 15.58 48.35 1.55
CA GLY A 33 15.70 46.89 1.70
C GLY A 33 14.59 46.23 0.87
N ALA A 34 14.91 45.74 -0.31
CA ALA A 34 14.06 44.86 -1.03
C ALA A 34 13.87 43.60 -0.16
N SER A 35 12.76 43.55 0.58
CA SER A 35 12.27 42.32 1.17
C SER A 35 11.91 41.40 0.02
N SER A 36 12.84 40.56 -0.34
CA SER A 36 12.58 39.40 -1.18
C SER A 36 11.64 38.49 -0.39
N SER A 37 10.33 38.70 -0.53
CA SER A 37 9.36 37.69 -0.14
C SER A 37 9.62 36.51 -1.05
N ALA A 38 10.20 35.43 -0.49
CA ALA A 38 10.18 34.12 -1.14
C ALA A 38 8.72 33.85 -1.53
N PRO A 39 8.47 33.30 -2.72
CA PRO A 39 7.12 32.93 -3.14
C PRO A 39 6.57 32.00 -2.04
N ALA A 40 5.45 32.40 -1.42
CA ALA A 40 4.73 31.50 -0.54
C ALA A 40 4.44 30.23 -1.34
N SER A 41 4.95 29.10 -0.86
CA SER A 41 4.60 27.79 -1.44
C SER A 41 3.08 27.73 -1.51
N ALA A 42 2.54 27.51 -2.70
CA ALA A 42 1.09 27.40 -2.86
C ALA A 42 0.59 26.32 -1.89
N ALA A 43 -0.44 26.62 -1.11
CA ALA A 43 -1.01 25.67 -0.17
C ALA A 43 -1.48 24.41 -0.94
N ILE A 44 -1.04 23.26 -0.50
CA ILE A 44 -1.45 21.97 -1.09
C ILE A 44 -2.90 21.73 -0.70
N SER A 45 -3.76 21.46 -1.68
CA SER A 45 -5.17 21.18 -1.47
C SER A 45 -5.69 20.15 -2.45
N GLY A 46 -6.74 19.41 -2.06
CA GLY A 46 -7.39 18.42 -2.90
C GLY A 46 -7.96 17.25 -2.11
N ALA A 47 -8.74 16.43 -2.81
CA ALA A 47 -9.29 15.20 -2.24
C ALA A 47 -9.02 14.02 -3.17
N PHE A 48 -8.58 12.89 -2.61
CA PHE A 48 -8.34 11.67 -3.37
C PHE A 48 -8.52 10.44 -2.48
N SER A 49 -8.64 9.29 -3.13
CA SER A 49 -8.80 8.00 -2.46
C SER A 49 -7.71 7.00 -2.87
N ALA A 50 -7.32 6.18 -1.90
CA ALA A 50 -6.47 5.02 -2.08
C ALA A 50 -7.26 3.76 -1.70
N ALA A 51 -7.11 2.69 -2.49
CA ALA A 51 -7.73 1.42 -2.17
C ALA A 51 -6.83 0.24 -2.56
N GLY A 52 -7.00 -0.91 -1.91
CA GLY A 52 -6.34 -2.13 -2.35
C GLY A 52 -5.72 -2.93 -1.23
N SER A 53 -4.40 -3.16 -1.29
CA SER A 53 -3.67 -4.00 -0.34
C SER A 53 -4.01 -3.69 1.11
N THR A 54 -4.48 -4.71 1.83
CA THR A 54 -4.66 -4.62 3.29
C THR A 54 -3.35 -4.86 4.04
N ALA A 55 -2.31 -5.39 3.39
CA ALA A 55 -0.98 -5.50 3.97
C ALA A 55 -0.29 -4.13 4.04
N LEU A 56 -0.45 -3.28 3.03
CA LEU A 56 0.07 -1.90 2.99
C LEU A 56 -0.78 -0.91 3.80
N GLN A 57 -2.05 -1.23 4.05
CA GLN A 57 -3.01 -0.30 4.63
C GLN A 57 -2.54 0.40 5.91
N PRO A 58 -1.91 -0.27 6.92
CA PRO A 58 -1.44 0.40 8.14
C PRO A 58 -0.49 1.57 7.86
N LEU A 59 0.43 1.41 6.91
CA LEU A 59 1.39 2.46 6.54
C LEU A 59 0.68 3.63 5.85
N VAL A 60 -0.20 3.35 4.88
CA VAL A 60 -0.93 4.39 4.15
C VAL A 60 -1.89 5.14 5.07
N ASP A 61 -2.58 4.45 5.98
CA ASP A 61 -3.47 5.07 6.98
C ASP A 61 -2.69 6.02 7.90
N GLN A 62 -1.51 5.62 8.40
CA GLN A 62 -0.70 6.44 9.28
C GLN A 62 -0.13 7.66 8.55
N ALA A 63 0.47 7.46 7.38
CA ALA A 63 1.03 8.52 6.56
C ALA A 63 -0.05 9.52 6.11
N SER A 64 -1.24 9.03 5.71
CA SER A 64 -2.38 9.88 5.31
C SER A 64 -2.82 10.81 6.44
N LYS A 65 -2.92 10.31 7.67
CA LYS A 65 -3.27 11.12 8.85
C LYS A 65 -2.25 12.23 9.08
N LYS A 66 -0.95 11.87 9.10
CA LYS A 66 0.14 12.85 9.26
C LYS A 66 0.13 13.89 8.13
N PHE A 67 -0.03 13.46 6.89
CA PHE A 67 -0.06 14.35 5.73
C PHE A 67 -1.23 15.34 5.79
N MET A 68 -2.43 14.88 6.15
CA MET A 68 -3.61 15.76 6.37
C MET A 68 -3.44 16.68 7.56
N ASP A 69 -2.70 16.27 8.58
CA ASP A 69 -2.38 17.17 9.71
C ASP A 69 -1.45 18.30 9.29
N LEU A 70 -0.51 18.07 8.39
CA LEU A 70 0.38 19.07 7.81
C LEU A 70 -0.30 19.91 6.72
N ASN A 71 -1.32 19.38 6.03
CA ASN A 71 -2.00 19.99 4.87
C ASN A 71 -3.50 19.99 5.09
N LYS A 72 -4.02 20.97 5.82
CA LYS A 72 -5.43 20.98 6.27
C LYS A 72 -6.48 21.05 5.16
N ASP A 73 -6.09 21.46 3.97
CA ASP A 73 -6.95 21.54 2.79
C ASP A 73 -6.89 20.26 1.93
N VAL A 74 -6.22 19.20 2.43
CA VAL A 74 -6.17 17.88 1.80
C VAL A 74 -7.07 16.89 2.52
N THR A 75 -7.81 16.07 1.76
CA THR A 75 -8.59 14.95 2.28
C THR A 75 -8.18 13.66 1.58
N ILE A 76 -7.76 12.67 2.36
CA ILE A 76 -7.36 11.34 1.86
C ILE A 76 -8.27 10.28 2.49
N THR A 77 -8.87 9.43 1.65
CA THR A 77 -9.64 8.27 2.10
C THR A 77 -8.89 7.00 1.74
N VAL A 78 -8.68 6.12 2.71
CA VAL A 78 -7.96 4.85 2.52
C VAL A 78 -8.90 3.68 2.75
N ASN A 79 -8.96 2.74 1.81
CA ASN A 79 -9.80 1.55 1.87
C ASN A 79 -8.96 0.29 1.60
N GLY A 80 -9.34 -0.83 2.20
CA GLY A 80 -8.83 -2.15 1.87
C GLY A 80 -9.47 -2.73 0.60
N GLY A 81 -9.56 -4.06 0.51
CA GLY A 81 -10.21 -4.80 -0.57
C GLY A 81 -9.26 -5.69 -1.38
N GLY A 82 -7.97 -5.73 -1.01
CA GLY A 82 -6.93 -6.54 -1.65
C GLY A 82 -6.33 -5.91 -2.90
N SER A 83 -5.10 -6.32 -3.23
CA SER A 83 -4.31 -5.76 -4.34
C SER A 83 -5.02 -5.77 -5.69
N GLY A 84 -5.73 -6.87 -6.00
CA GLY A 84 -6.47 -6.97 -7.26
C GLY A 84 -7.60 -5.95 -7.38
N ALA A 85 -8.32 -5.68 -6.28
CA ALA A 85 -9.35 -4.64 -6.27
C ALA A 85 -8.75 -3.24 -6.43
N GLY A 86 -7.65 -2.95 -5.73
CA GLY A 86 -6.93 -1.68 -5.86
C GLY A 86 -6.46 -1.41 -7.27
N LEU A 87 -5.81 -2.39 -7.88
CA LEU A 87 -5.33 -2.29 -9.27
C LEU A 87 -6.46 -2.09 -10.28
N SER A 88 -7.57 -2.83 -10.14
CA SER A 88 -8.72 -2.65 -11.02
C SER A 88 -9.33 -1.26 -10.86
N GLN A 89 -9.51 -0.78 -9.62
CA GLN A 89 -10.12 0.51 -9.34
C GLN A 89 -9.28 1.69 -9.85
N VAL A 90 -7.94 1.66 -9.68
CA VAL A 90 -7.07 2.73 -10.20
C VAL A 90 -7.01 2.70 -11.72
N ALA A 91 -6.96 1.52 -12.32
CA ALA A 91 -6.98 1.37 -13.78
C ALA A 91 -8.27 1.92 -14.40
N GLU A 92 -9.40 1.76 -13.72
CA GLU A 92 -10.72 2.33 -14.09
C GLU A 92 -10.86 3.81 -13.70
N GLY A 93 -9.95 4.37 -12.90
CA GLY A 93 -9.99 5.75 -12.41
C GLY A 93 -11.02 6.00 -11.32
N THR A 94 -11.55 4.95 -10.66
CA THR A 94 -12.50 5.09 -9.55
C THR A 94 -11.82 5.45 -8.22
N VAL A 95 -10.52 5.16 -8.10
CA VAL A 95 -9.63 5.69 -7.07
C VAL A 95 -8.40 6.30 -7.72
N GLN A 96 -7.71 7.20 -7.02
CA GLN A 96 -6.51 7.85 -7.52
C GLN A 96 -5.25 7.04 -7.24
N ILE A 97 -5.28 6.20 -6.20
CA ILE A 97 -4.17 5.31 -5.84
C ILE A 97 -4.68 3.87 -5.70
N GLY A 98 -4.03 2.94 -6.39
CA GLY A 98 -4.22 1.50 -6.24
C GLY A 98 -3.07 0.90 -5.42
N ASN A 99 -3.34 0.45 -4.20
CA ASN A 99 -2.34 -0.18 -3.33
C ASN A 99 -2.20 -1.67 -3.67
N SER A 100 -0.95 -2.17 -3.79
CA SER A 100 -0.71 -3.56 -4.20
C SER A 100 0.57 -4.15 -3.62
N ASP A 101 0.53 -5.43 -3.20
CA ASP A 101 1.70 -6.25 -2.82
C ASP A 101 2.30 -6.98 -4.04
N VAL A 102 1.78 -6.75 -5.23
CA VAL A 102 2.24 -7.40 -6.47
C VAL A 102 2.29 -6.39 -7.61
N PHE A 103 3.08 -6.69 -8.63
CA PHE A 103 3.11 -5.89 -9.84
C PHE A 103 1.74 -5.86 -10.54
N ALA A 104 1.43 -4.75 -11.18
CA ALA A 104 0.13 -4.57 -11.86
C ALA A 104 -0.12 -5.67 -12.90
N GLU A 105 0.91 -6.09 -13.62
CA GLU A 105 0.88 -7.14 -14.64
C GLU A 105 0.51 -8.51 -14.07
N GLU A 106 0.68 -8.74 -12.78
CA GLU A 106 0.29 -10.01 -12.15
C GLU A 106 -1.24 -10.14 -11.98
N LYS A 107 -1.96 -9.04 -11.89
CA LYS A 107 -3.42 -9.01 -11.70
C LYS A 107 -4.17 -8.50 -12.91
N LEU A 108 -3.64 -7.52 -13.63
CA LEU A 108 -4.24 -6.99 -14.84
C LEU A 108 -3.69 -7.77 -16.06
N LYS A 109 -4.34 -8.89 -16.37
CA LYS A 109 -3.95 -9.82 -17.44
C LYS A 109 -4.98 -9.86 -18.56
N ASP A 110 -4.66 -10.55 -19.64
CA ASP A 110 -5.54 -10.79 -20.76
C ASP A 110 -6.16 -9.49 -21.31
N ALA A 111 -7.47 -9.33 -21.18
CA ALA A 111 -8.19 -8.14 -21.67
C ALA A 111 -7.80 -6.84 -20.96
N ASP A 112 -7.24 -6.94 -19.76
CA ASP A 112 -6.84 -5.78 -18.95
C ASP A 112 -5.32 -5.49 -18.99
N ALA A 113 -4.54 -6.27 -19.75
CA ALA A 113 -3.08 -6.13 -19.83
C ALA A 113 -2.65 -4.73 -20.33
N ASP A 114 -3.41 -4.09 -21.21
CA ASP A 114 -3.11 -2.74 -21.68
C ASP A 114 -3.36 -1.69 -20.59
N LYS A 115 -4.31 -1.91 -19.67
CA LYS A 115 -4.54 -1.03 -18.54
C LYS A 115 -3.35 -0.99 -17.58
N ALA A 116 -2.63 -2.11 -17.38
CA ALA A 116 -1.43 -2.16 -16.56
C ALA A 116 -0.35 -1.19 -17.06
N LYS A 117 -0.23 -1.03 -18.38
CA LYS A 117 0.76 -0.14 -19.03
C LYS A 117 0.46 1.36 -18.84
N GLU A 118 -0.80 1.69 -18.49
CA GLU A 118 -1.20 3.07 -18.20
C GLU A 118 -0.89 3.47 -16.75
N LEU A 119 -0.51 2.50 -15.90
CA LEU A 119 -0.24 2.74 -14.50
C LEU A 119 1.22 3.11 -14.27
N VAL A 120 1.42 4.11 -13.41
CA VAL A 120 2.74 4.50 -12.91
C VAL A 120 2.95 3.87 -11.55
N ASP A 121 4.05 3.15 -11.39
CA ASP A 121 4.42 2.42 -10.17
C ASP A 121 5.23 3.29 -9.22
N HIS A 122 4.78 3.40 -7.98
CA HIS A 122 5.50 4.04 -6.88
C HIS A 122 5.77 2.99 -5.79
N GLN A 123 6.98 2.44 -5.76
CA GLN A 123 7.40 1.48 -4.73
C GLN A 123 7.70 2.24 -3.43
N VAL A 124 6.84 2.09 -2.43
CA VAL A 124 6.89 2.89 -1.19
C VAL A 124 7.50 2.15 -0.01
N ALA A 125 7.53 0.83 -0.04
CA ALA A 125 8.14 0.00 1.00
C ALA A 125 8.39 -1.42 0.48
N VAL A 126 8.98 -2.28 1.31
CA VAL A 126 9.01 -3.73 1.13
C VAL A 126 8.28 -4.38 2.30
N VAL A 127 7.46 -5.37 2.01
CA VAL A 127 6.75 -6.18 2.99
C VAL A 127 7.33 -7.59 3.04
N SER A 128 7.54 -8.12 4.24
CA SER A 128 7.79 -9.53 4.46
C SER A 128 6.50 -10.22 4.86
N ILE A 129 6.25 -11.41 4.33
CA ILE A 129 5.06 -12.22 4.63
C ILE A 129 5.51 -13.51 5.29
N ALA A 130 4.99 -13.77 6.49
CA ALA A 130 5.26 -14.98 7.24
C ALA A 130 4.02 -15.88 7.32
N ALA A 131 4.22 -17.20 7.30
CA ALA A 131 3.22 -18.12 7.81
C ALA A 131 3.04 -17.86 9.30
N VAL A 132 1.79 -17.79 9.75
CA VAL A 132 1.44 -17.51 11.14
C VAL A 132 0.49 -18.57 11.67
N SER A 133 0.66 -18.94 12.93
CA SER A 133 -0.19 -19.94 13.55
C SER A 133 -0.75 -19.47 14.89
N ASN A 134 -1.79 -20.14 15.35
CA ASN A 134 -2.18 -20.09 16.74
C ASN A 134 -1.04 -20.61 17.63
N LYS A 135 -0.82 -19.99 18.79
CA LYS A 135 0.30 -20.33 19.69
C LYS A 135 0.24 -21.73 20.30
N ASP A 136 -0.91 -22.37 20.21
CA ASP A 136 -1.12 -23.69 20.82
C ASP A 136 -0.64 -24.88 19.97
N VAL A 137 -0.21 -24.66 18.72
CA VAL A 137 0.09 -25.73 17.77
C VAL A 137 1.38 -26.51 18.07
N GLY A 138 2.35 -25.88 18.74
CA GLY A 138 3.61 -26.53 19.16
C GLY A 138 4.65 -26.67 18.04
N VAL A 139 4.54 -25.86 16.98
CA VAL A 139 5.50 -25.79 15.86
C VAL A 139 6.02 -24.35 15.74
N ASP A 140 7.30 -24.17 15.51
CA ASP A 140 7.95 -22.87 15.33
C ASP A 140 8.61 -22.70 13.95
N ASN A 141 8.69 -23.80 13.17
CA ASN A 141 9.30 -23.83 11.84
C ASN A 141 8.58 -24.79 10.94
N LEU A 142 8.39 -24.41 9.68
CA LEU A 142 7.91 -25.29 8.62
C LEU A 142 8.82 -25.22 7.41
N THR A 143 9.04 -26.38 6.79
CA THR A 143 9.70 -26.46 5.49
C THR A 143 8.73 -26.06 4.38
N LYS A 144 9.27 -25.71 3.21
CA LYS A 144 8.46 -25.46 2.00
C LYS A 144 7.52 -26.63 1.71
N ALA A 145 8.02 -27.87 1.78
CA ALA A 145 7.20 -29.06 1.51
C ALA A 145 6.04 -29.18 2.49
N GLN A 146 6.27 -28.96 3.79
CA GLN A 146 5.22 -29.00 4.81
C GLN A 146 4.17 -27.90 4.58
N LEU A 147 4.60 -26.68 4.24
CA LEU A 147 3.66 -25.61 3.90
C LEU A 147 2.82 -25.96 2.67
N VAL A 148 3.43 -26.47 1.62
CA VAL A 148 2.68 -26.93 0.42
C VAL A 148 1.66 -28.00 0.81
N ASP A 149 2.04 -29.00 1.60
CA ASP A 149 1.14 -30.10 1.98
C ASP A 149 -0.02 -29.61 2.88
N ILE A 150 0.22 -28.64 3.76
CA ILE A 150 -0.82 -27.98 4.56
C ILE A 150 -1.77 -27.18 3.66
N PHE A 151 -1.24 -26.29 2.81
CA PHE A 151 -2.06 -25.36 2.00
C PHE A 151 -2.72 -26.03 0.77
N THR A 152 -2.37 -27.29 0.49
CA THR A 152 -3.06 -28.16 -0.50
C THR A 152 -3.94 -29.23 0.17
N GLY A 153 -4.04 -29.23 1.50
CA GLY A 153 -4.93 -30.13 2.25
C GLY A 153 -4.44 -31.58 2.36
N LYS A 154 -3.20 -31.88 2.00
CA LYS A 154 -2.60 -33.20 2.18
C LYS A 154 -2.26 -33.50 3.64
N VAL A 155 -1.81 -32.48 4.38
CA VAL A 155 -1.60 -32.51 5.83
C VAL A 155 -2.71 -31.73 6.51
N THR A 156 -3.44 -32.39 7.40
CA THR A 156 -4.61 -31.82 8.10
C THR A 156 -4.50 -31.88 9.61
N ASN A 157 -3.37 -32.36 10.14
CA ASN A 157 -3.10 -32.43 11.57
C ASN A 157 -1.67 -31.97 11.87
N TRP A 158 -1.51 -31.13 12.88
CA TRP A 158 -0.24 -30.58 13.29
C TRP A 158 0.81 -31.62 13.69
N LYS A 159 0.38 -32.79 14.23
CA LYS A 159 1.34 -33.88 14.57
C LYS A 159 2.11 -34.39 13.38
N ASP A 160 1.56 -34.31 12.17
CA ASP A 160 2.20 -34.80 10.95
C ASP A 160 3.38 -33.92 10.51
N VAL A 161 3.48 -32.72 11.11
CA VAL A 161 4.58 -31.76 10.91
C VAL A 161 5.35 -31.46 12.22
N GLY A 162 5.20 -32.32 13.24
CA GLY A 162 5.95 -32.20 14.49
C GLY A 162 5.27 -31.41 15.58
N GLY A 163 4.02 -31.01 15.41
CA GLY A 163 3.24 -30.29 16.40
C GLY A 163 2.38 -31.20 17.27
N LYS A 164 1.39 -30.61 17.93
CA LYS A 164 0.42 -31.33 18.75
C LYS A 164 -0.55 -32.18 17.90
N ASP A 165 -1.15 -33.19 18.49
CA ASP A 165 -2.28 -33.93 17.86
C ASP A 165 -3.52 -33.04 17.83
N GLN A 166 -3.61 -32.21 16.80
CA GLN A 166 -4.61 -31.16 16.65
C GLN A 166 -4.89 -30.92 15.17
N LYS A 167 -6.18 -30.80 14.83
CA LYS A 167 -6.60 -30.49 13.46
C LYS A 167 -6.06 -29.13 13.04
N ILE A 168 -5.53 -29.04 11.81
CA ILE A 168 -5.19 -27.76 11.17
C ILE A 168 -6.46 -27.07 10.70
N VAL A 169 -6.60 -25.79 11.02
CA VAL A 169 -7.64 -24.91 10.49
C VAL A 169 -6.97 -23.89 9.57
N LEU A 170 -7.17 -24.03 8.26
CA LEU A 170 -6.57 -23.14 7.28
C LEU A 170 -7.35 -21.83 7.19
N VAL A 171 -6.67 -20.71 7.41
CA VAL A 171 -7.18 -19.35 7.15
C VAL A 171 -6.51 -18.84 5.88
N ASN A 172 -7.20 -18.94 4.76
CA ASN A 172 -6.72 -18.53 3.44
C ASN A 172 -7.26 -17.15 3.05
N ARG A 173 -6.78 -16.61 1.95
CA ARG A 173 -7.17 -15.31 1.38
C ARG A 173 -7.85 -15.54 0.03
N PRO A 174 -8.70 -14.60 -0.44
CA PRO A 174 -9.27 -14.69 -1.79
C PRO A 174 -8.21 -14.51 -2.88
N ALA A 175 -8.52 -14.92 -4.10
CA ALA A 175 -7.61 -14.83 -5.24
C ALA A 175 -7.21 -13.37 -5.60
N SER A 176 -8.02 -12.38 -5.20
CA SER A 176 -7.70 -10.95 -5.32
C SER A 176 -6.58 -10.48 -4.41
N SER A 177 -6.27 -11.22 -3.32
CA SER A 177 -5.25 -10.85 -2.36
C SER A 177 -3.84 -10.87 -2.99
N GLY A 178 -3.10 -9.77 -2.82
CA GLY A 178 -1.68 -9.70 -3.15
C GLY A 178 -0.83 -10.52 -2.19
N THR A 179 -1.16 -10.48 -0.89
CA THR A 179 -0.50 -11.28 0.14
C THR A 179 -0.58 -12.79 -0.18
N ARG A 180 -1.76 -13.28 -0.67
CA ARG A 180 -1.89 -14.66 -1.16
C ARG A 180 -0.96 -14.91 -2.34
N ALA A 181 -0.96 -14.01 -3.32
CA ALA A 181 -0.13 -14.19 -4.51
C ALA A 181 1.36 -14.25 -4.15
N THR A 182 1.84 -13.34 -3.30
CA THR A 182 3.22 -13.33 -2.80
C THR A 182 3.57 -14.61 -2.03
N PHE A 183 2.67 -15.07 -1.14
CA PHE A 183 2.88 -16.30 -0.38
C PHE A 183 2.89 -17.53 -1.30
N GLU A 184 1.96 -17.65 -2.24
CA GLU A 184 1.92 -18.73 -3.22
C GLU A 184 3.18 -18.75 -4.10
N ASN A 185 3.61 -17.59 -4.61
CA ASN A 185 4.76 -17.51 -5.49
C ASN A 185 6.08 -17.84 -4.76
N PHE A 186 6.28 -17.31 -3.56
CA PHE A 186 7.61 -17.31 -2.92
C PHE A 186 7.73 -18.22 -1.71
N ALA A 187 6.64 -18.59 -1.04
CA ALA A 187 6.66 -19.61 0.01
C ALA A 187 6.33 -20.99 -0.53
N LEU A 188 5.25 -21.11 -1.29
CA LEU A 188 4.78 -22.41 -1.76
C LEU A 188 5.42 -22.83 -3.09
N GLY A 189 5.55 -21.90 -4.04
CA GLY A 189 5.86 -22.22 -5.45
C GLY A 189 4.70 -22.98 -6.13
N ALA A 190 3.51 -22.90 -5.56
CA ALA A 190 2.28 -23.55 -6.00
C ALA A 190 1.06 -22.72 -5.57
N LYS A 191 -0.11 -23.01 -6.15
CA LYS A 191 -1.37 -22.42 -5.69
C LYS A 191 -1.85 -23.11 -4.41
N SER A 192 -2.36 -22.31 -3.48
CA SER A 192 -3.09 -22.82 -2.32
C SER A 192 -4.50 -23.24 -2.75
N GLU A 193 -5.04 -24.28 -2.09
CA GLU A 193 -6.37 -24.76 -2.39
C GLU A 193 -7.44 -24.04 -1.55
N ASP A 194 -8.61 -23.85 -2.14
CA ASP A 194 -9.81 -23.42 -1.42
C ASP A 194 -10.50 -24.66 -0.84
N LEU A 195 -9.98 -25.14 0.29
CA LEU A 195 -10.45 -26.38 0.92
C LEU A 195 -11.85 -26.17 1.56
N PRO A 196 -12.71 -27.20 1.55
CA PRO A 196 -14.09 -27.08 2.09
C PRO A 196 -14.16 -26.61 3.53
N ASP A 197 -13.15 -26.95 4.34
CA ASP A 197 -13.08 -26.59 5.77
C ASP A 197 -12.18 -25.37 6.04
N SER A 198 -11.71 -24.68 5.00
CA SER A 198 -10.90 -23.47 5.17
C SER A 198 -11.77 -22.24 5.35
N ILE A 199 -11.23 -21.26 6.09
CA ILE A 199 -11.81 -19.92 6.23
C ILE A 199 -11.16 -19.04 5.19
N THR A 200 -11.95 -18.36 4.38
CA THR A 200 -11.44 -17.35 3.43
C THR A 200 -11.74 -15.97 3.95
N GLU A 201 -10.68 -15.13 4.13
CA GLU A 201 -10.80 -13.78 4.69
C GLU A 201 -9.91 -12.80 3.93
N ASP A 202 -10.47 -11.65 3.55
CA ASP A 202 -9.74 -10.65 2.74
C ASP A 202 -8.90 -9.69 3.60
N ALA A 203 -9.40 -9.28 4.76
CA ALA A 203 -8.74 -8.28 5.60
C ALA A 203 -7.64 -8.89 6.47
N SER A 204 -6.40 -8.41 6.34
CA SER A 204 -5.24 -8.90 7.14
C SER A 204 -5.48 -8.81 8.65
N GLY A 205 -6.13 -7.75 9.13
CA GLY A 205 -6.46 -7.63 10.56
C GLY A 205 -7.44 -8.69 11.04
N THR A 206 -8.40 -9.10 10.21
CA THR A 206 -9.35 -10.19 10.53
C THR A 206 -8.66 -11.54 10.46
N VAL A 207 -7.74 -11.77 9.51
CA VAL A 207 -6.91 -12.99 9.47
C VAL A 207 -6.13 -13.14 10.78
N ARG A 208 -5.46 -12.08 11.26
CA ARG A 208 -4.75 -12.11 12.54
C ARG A 208 -5.68 -12.53 13.68
N LYS A 209 -6.85 -11.92 13.78
CA LYS A 209 -7.84 -12.24 14.81
C LYS A 209 -8.28 -13.70 14.71
N LEU A 210 -8.62 -14.19 13.52
CA LEU A 210 -9.02 -15.58 13.32
C LEU A 210 -7.92 -16.56 13.73
N VAL A 211 -6.67 -16.29 13.34
CA VAL A 211 -5.53 -17.14 13.73
C VAL A 211 -5.34 -17.14 15.25
N SER A 212 -5.47 -15.98 15.90
CA SER A 212 -5.31 -15.89 17.37
C SER A 212 -6.42 -16.59 18.16
N GLU A 213 -7.65 -16.53 17.67
CA GLU A 213 -8.83 -17.03 18.41
C GLU A 213 -9.21 -18.47 18.04
N THR A 214 -8.67 -19.03 16.94
CA THR A 214 -9.04 -20.37 16.48
C THR A 214 -7.93 -21.37 16.82
N PRO A 215 -8.17 -22.33 17.73
CA PRO A 215 -7.20 -23.37 18.03
C PRO A 215 -6.80 -24.16 16.78
N GLY A 216 -5.49 -24.37 16.59
CA GLY A 216 -4.94 -25.08 15.43
C GLY A 216 -4.93 -24.28 14.12
N ALA A 217 -5.27 -22.98 14.15
CA ALA A 217 -5.28 -22.16 12.94
C ALA A 217 -3.87 -21.89 12.40
N ILE A 218 -3.79 -21.83 11.07
CA ILE A 218 -2.64 -21.35 10.30
C ILE A 218 -3.14 -20.41 9.19
N GLY A 219 -2.40 -19.33 8.96
CA GLY A 219 -2.59 -18.40 7.86
C GLY A 219 -1.26 -17.79 7.45
N TYR A 220 -1.29 -16.65 6.79
CA TYR A 220 -0.09 -15.89 6.45
C TYR A 220 -0.41 -14.39 6.48
N LEU A 221 0.55 -13.59 6.97
CA LEU A 221 0.39 -12.16 7.22
C LEU A 221 1.69 -11.40 6.94
N ALA A 222 1.54 -10.13 6.61
CA ALA A 222 2.63 -9.17 6.64
C ALA A 222 3.14 -8.98 8.08
N LEU A 223 4.44 -8.69 8.25
CA LEU A 223 5.04 -8.46 9.57
C LEU A 223 4.38 -7.30 10.32
N SER A 224 3.83 -6.33 9.61
CA SER A 224 3.08 -5.20 10.18
C SER A 224 1.83 -5.60 10.99
N TYR A 225 1.38 -6.84 10.85
CA TYR A 225 0.24 -7.40 11.60
C TYR A 225 0.65 -8.35 12.71
N LEU A 226 1.95 -8.61 12.89
CA LEU A 226 2.40 -9.51 13.94
C LEU A 226 2.33 -8.83 15.30
N ASP A 227 1.81 -9.56 16.26
CA ASP A 227 1.81 -9.18 17.68
C ASP A 227 1.98 -10.44 18.56
N ASP A 228 1.90 -10.26 19.85
CA ASP A 228 2.07 -11.35 20.82
C ASP A 228 0.83 -12.28 20.92
N THR A 229 -0.21 -12.11 20.12
CA THR A 229 -1.40 -12.99 20.10
C THR A 229 -1.24 -14.18 19.15
N ILE A 230 -0.37 -14.10 18.16
CA ILE A 230 -0.09 -15.15 17.17
C ILE A 230 1.40 -15.50 17.15
N GLN A 231 1.76 -16.58 16.49
CA GLN A 231 3.15 -17.00 16.30
C GLN A 231 3.53 -16.92 14.82
N ALA A 232 4.59 -16.16 14.50
CA ALA A 232 5.24 -16.26 13.20
C ALA A 232 6.10 -17.52 13.16
N LEU A 233 5.98 -18.29 12.07
CA LEU A 233 6.74 -19.51 11.86
C LEU A 233 7.98 -19.21 11.01
N LYS A 234 9.10 -19.83 11.35
CA LYS A 234 10.29 -19.84 10.50
C LYS A 234 9.98 -20.58 9.20
N TYR A 235 10.58 -20.13 8.13
CA TYR A 235 10.52 -20.76 6.82
C TYR A 235 11.89 -21.38 6.50
N GLU A 236 11.97 -22.70 6.34
CA GLU A 236 13.23 -23.42 6.13
C GLU A 236 14.29 -23.07 7.20
N GLY A 237 13.86 -22.85 8.44
CA GLY A 237 14.72 -22.46 9.56
C GLY A 237 15.07 -20.97 9.61
N VAL A 238 14.63 -20.16 8.65
CA VAL A 238 14.93 -18.73 8.57
C VAL A 238 13.76 -17.90 9.13
N GLU A 239 14.04 -16.95 10.00
CA GLU A 239 13.04 -16.02 10.52
C GLU A 239 12.75 -14.90 9.51
N ALA A 240 11.48 -14.47 9.46
CA ALA A 240 11.03 -13.34 8.66
C ALA A 240 11.42 -12.01 9.34
N THR A 241 12.70 -11.66 9.32
CA THR A 241 13.19 -10.38 9.86
C THR A 241 13.55 -9.41 8.74
N ALA A 242 13.54 -8.11 9.04
CA ALA A 242 13.94 -7.08 8.08
C ALA A 242 15.35 -7.35 7.51
N GLU A 243 16.30 -7.79 8.35
CA GLU A 243 17.67 -8.11 7.93
C GLU A 243 17.71 -9.31 6.96
N ASN A 244 17.00 -10.40 7.28
CA ASN A 244 16.95 -11.60 6.45
C ASN A 244 16.26 -11.33 5.10
N VAL A 245 15.24 -10.47 5.08
CA VAL A 245 14.58 -10.03 3.86
C VAL A 245 15.49 -9.12 3.04
N ALA A 246 16.09 -8.11 3.67
CA ALA A 246 16.96 -7.17 2.98
C ALA A 246 18.18 -7.87 2.32
N SER A 247 18.70 -8.92 2.93
CA SER A 247 19.79 -9.74 2.38
C SER A 247 19.33 -10.76 1.32
N GLY A 248 18.02 -10.98 1.15
CA GLY A 248 17.47 -12.04 0.30
C GLY A 248 17.51 -13.44 0.92
N THR A 249 17.95 -13.59 2.19
CA THR A 249 17.99 -14.88 2.89
C THR A 249 16.58 -15.41 3.18
N TYR A 250 15.63 -14.51 3.52
CA TYR A 250 14.21 -14.84 3.62
C TYR A 250 13.50 -14.50 2.31
N PRO A 251 12.92 -15.49 1.59
CA PRO A 251 12.48 -15.27 0.22
C PRO A 251 11.06 -14.72 0.10
N VAL A 252 10.23 -14.75 1.16
CA VAL A 252 8.80 -14.41 1.08
C VAL A 252 8.59 -12.93 1.38
N TRP A 253 8.85 -12.11 0.37
CA TRP A 253 8.71 -10.66 0.43
C TRP A 253 8.23 -10.10 -0.92
N ALA A 254 7.68 -8.90 -0.89
CA ALA A 254 7.27 -8.16 -2.07
C ALA A 254 7.52 -6.66 -1.89
N TYR A 255 7.55 -5.92 -2.99
CA TYR A 255 7.38 -4.47 -2.92
C TYR A 255 5.94 -4.13 -2.57
N GLU A 256 5.77 -3.06 -1.83
CA GLU A 256 4.50 -2.39 -1.65
C GLU A 256 4.41 -1.24 -2.65
N HIS A 257 3.46 -1.36 -3.54
CA HIS A 257 3.25 -0.47 -4.67
C HIS A 257 2.06 0.45 -4.40
N MET A 258 2.18 1.71 -4.77
CA MET A 258 1.09 2.65 -4.89
C MET A 258 0.99 3.07 -6.36
N TYR A 259 0.04 2.51 -7.09
CA TYR A 259 -0.15 2.80 -8.51
C TYR A 259 -1.03 4.02 -8.73
N THR A 260 -0.66 4.86 -9.71
CA THR A 260 -1.51 5.94 -10.21
C THR A 260 -1.79 5.73 -11.70
N LYS A 261 -2.95 6.22 -12.19
CA LYS A 261 -3.24 6.22 -13.64
C LYS A 261 -2.59 7.45 -14.28
N GLY A 262 -1.46 7.23 -14.94
CA GLY A 262 -0.59 8.32 -15.42
C GLY A 262 0.17 9.03 -14.31
N GLU A 263 0.93 10.06 -14.68
CA GLU A 263 1.76 10.83 -13.75
C GLU A 263 0.90 11.61 -12.75
N PRO A 264 1.21 11.51 -11.44
CA PRO A 264 0.47 12.24 -10.42
C PRO A 264 0.84 13.72 -10.40
N ASP A 265 -0.11 14.56 -9.99
CA ASP A 265 0.10 15.99 -9.79
C ASP A 265 -0.49 16.49 -8.47
N GLY A 266 -0.32 17.77 -8.16
CA GLY A 266 -0.94 18.45 -7.02
C GLY A 266 -0.76 17.71 -5.68
N ALA A 267 -1.86 17.57 -4.94
CA ALA A 267 -1.88 16.91 -3.63
C ALA A 267 -1.54 15.41 -3.71
N LEU A 268 -1.91 14.75 -4.81
CA LEU A 268 -1.62 13.34 -5.03
C LEU A 268 -0.11 13.11 -5.13
N LYS A 269 0.57 13.90 -5.98
CA LYS A 269 2.04 13.84 -6.10
C LYS A 269 2.72 14.15 -4.77
N ALA A 270 2.29 15.21 -4.09
CA ALA A 270 2.87 15.62 -2.83
C ALA A 270 2.74 14.53 -1.74
N PHE A 271 1.63 13.80 -1.73
CA PHE A 271 1.46 12.66 -0.82
C PHE A 271 2.39 11.49 -1.17
N LEU A 272 2.54 11.16 -2.44
CA LEU A 272 3.48 10.10 -2.87
C LEU A 272 4.94 10.49 -2.57
N ASP A 273 5.31 11.76 -2.79
CA ASP A 273 6.63 12.26 -2.37
C ASP A 273 6.80 12.18 -0.84
N TYR A 274 5.75 12.45 -0.06
CA TYR A 274 5.76 12.32 1.40
C TYR A 274 5.95 10.87 1.85
N MET A 275 5.29 9.91 1.19
CA MET A 275 5.52 8.47 1.45
C MET A 275 6.99 8.08 1.30
N LEU A 276 7.73 8.73 0.41
CA LEU A 276 9.15 8.47 0.15
C LEU A 276 10.09 9.39 0.94
N SER A 277 9.57 10.28 1.79
CA SER A 277 10.39 11.18 2.60
C SER A 277 11.18 10.45 3.67
N ASP A 278 12.31 11.05 4.10
CA ASP A 278 13.12 10.52 5.20
C ASP A 278 12.33 10.35 6.50
N GLU A 279 11.30 11.19 6.73
CA GLU A 279 10.41 11.08 7.87
C GLU A 279 9.65 9.74 7.83
N ILE A 280 8.94 9.43 6.75
CA ILE A 280 8.14 8.20 6.63
C ILE A 280 9.06 6.97 6.51
N GLN A 281 10.08 7.04 5.68
CA GLN A 281 11.00 5.93 5.46
C GLN A 281 11.87 5.60 6.68
N GLY A 282 12.28 6.62 7.42
CA GLY A 282 13.14 6.46 8.61
C GLY A 282 12.39 6.04 9.87
N THR A 283 11.08 6.29 9.95
CA THR A 283 10.26 5.99 11.13
C THR A 283 9.10 5.04 10.82
N ASP A 284 8.02 5.52 10.20
CA ASP A 284 6.77 4.79 10.05
C ASP A 284 6.92 3.45 9.32
N VAL A 285 7.74 3.42 8.26
CA VAL A 285 8.04 2.18 7.53
C VAL A 285 8.66 1.14 8.47
N LYS A 286 9.66 1.53 9.26
CA LYS A 286 10.37 0.63 10.18
C LYS A 286 9.53 0.27 11.41
N ASP A 287 8.90 1.25 12.02
CA ASP A 287 8.11 1.08 13.25
C ASP A 287 6.89 0.17 13.02
N LEU A 288 6.33 0.18 11.81
CA LEU A 288 5.23 -0.69 11.40
C LEU A 288 5.69 -2.05 10.85
N GLY A 289 6.99 -2.35 10.86
CA GLY A 289 7.52 -3.65 10.43
C GLY A 289 7.67 -3.79 8.91
N TYR A 290 7.64 -2.69 8.15
CA TYR A 290 8.06 -2.68 6.75
C TYR A 290 9.57 -2.40 6.63
N ILE A 291 10.07 -2.53 5.42
CA ILE A 291 11.50 -2.33 5.12
C ILE A 291 11.58 -1.22 4.06
N PRO A 292 12.40 -0.18 4.27
CA PRO A 292 12.67 0.81 3.24
C PRO A 292 13.24 0.14 1.98
N VAL A 293 12.78 0.56 0.80
CA VAL A 293 13.28 0.02 -0.48
C VAL A 293 14.79 0.25 -0.61
N SER A 294 15.31 1.32 -0.02
CA SER A 294 16.74 1.64 0.02
C SER A 294 17.59 0.65 0.83
N ASP A 295 17.00 0.02 1.84
CA ASP A 295 17.72 -0.91 2.72
C ASP A 295 17.89 -2.31 2.09
N MET A 296 17.17 -2.60 0.99
CA MET A 296 17.27 -3.87 0.27
C MET A 296 18.62 -4.00 -0.45
N LYS A 297 19.26 -5.15 -0.27
CA LYS A 297 20.50 -5.55 -0.97
C LYS A 297 20.22 -6.36 -2.23
N VAL A 298 18.98 -6.73 -2.43
CA VAL A 298 18.48 -7.47 -3.60
C VAL A 298 17.31 -6.74 -4.23
N THR A 299 17.06 -7.00 -5.52
CA THR A 299 15.86 -6.57 -6.23
C THR A 299 15.09 -7.78 -6.73
N ARG A 300 13.81 -7.60 -7.01
CA ARG A 300 12.95 -8.59 -7.63
C ARG A 300 12.22 -7.95 -8.81
N ASP A 301 12.25 -8.62 -9.96
CA ASP A 301 11.50 -8.19 -11.15
C ASP A 301 10.07 -8.77 -11.17
N VAL A 302 9.30 -8.41 -12.19
CA VAL A 302 7.90 -8.85 -12.38
C VAL A 302 7.79 -10.36 -12.62
N GLU A 303 8.83 -11.01 -13.15
CA GLU A 303 8.93 -12.46 -13.31
C GLU A 303 9.31 -13.17 -11.99
N GLY A 304 9.64 -12.43 -10.93
CA GLY A 304 10.04 -12.95 -9.63
C GLY A 304 11.53 -13.27 -9.50
N ASN A 305 12.34 -12.93 -10.50
CA ASN A 305 13.79 -13.15 -10.43
C ASN A 305 14.42 -12.20 -9.43
N VAL A 306 15.32 -12.73 -8.60
CA VAL A 306 16.04 -11.95 -7.59
C VAL A 306 17.47 -11.74 -8.04
N THR A 307 17.93 -10.47 -7.99
CA THR A 307 19.31 -10.08 -8.31
C THR A 307 19.89 -9.20 -7.20
N ASN A 308 21.21 -9.24 -7.02
CA ASN A 308 21.89 -8.33 -6.10
C ASN A 308 21.88 -6.90 -6.65
N LYS A 309 21.71 -5.92 -5.74
CA LYS A 309 21.89 -4.50 -6.06
C LYS A 309 23.36 -4.15 -6.21
#